data_ff82f3a072e35628fbcb4580239ab7b3
#
_entry.id   ff82f3a072e35628fbcb4580239ab7b3
#
_cell.length_a   1.000
_cell.length_b   1.000
_cell.length_c   1.000
_cell.angle_alpha   90.00
_cell.angle_beta   90.00
_cell.angle_gamma   90.00
#
_symmetry.space_group_name_H-M   'P 1'
#
loop_
_entity.id
_entity.type
_entity.pdbx_description
1 polymer ?
#
loop_
_entity_poly.entity_id
_entity_poly.type
_entity_poly.pdbx_seq_one_letter_code
_entity_poly.pdbx_strand_id
1 'polypeptide(L)'
;GSWDVKVKDLTTGDVDTINSEFVFIGAGGASLPLLQKTGIEASKHIGGFPVSGLFLNCTNEDIVKQHWGKVYGKASVGAPPMSVPHLDTRYIDGKRILLFGPFAGFSPKFLKTGSNLDLIKSVKPNI
;
A
#
# COMPACT_ATOMS: atom_id res chain seq x y z
N GLY A 1 -12.03 -27.82 2.56
CA GLY A 1 -11.36 -27.55 1.29
C GLY A 1 -9.97 -27.01 1.54
N SER A 2 -9.12 -27.09 0.55
CA SER A 2 -7.74 -26.57 0.60
C SER A 2 -7.50 -25.62 -0.57
N TRP A 3 -6.39 -24.89 -0.51
CA TRP A 3 -5.96 -23.91 -1.50
C TRP A 3 -4.67 -24.38 -2.16
N ASP A 4 -4.60 -24.27 -3.47
CA ASP A 4 -3.36 -24.46 -4.21
C ASP A 4 -2.72 -23.11 -4.49
N VAL A 5 -1.62 -22.81 -3.82
CA VAL A 5 -0.88 -21.56 -3.95
C VAL A 5 0.31 -21.76 -4.87
N LYS A 6 0.29 -21.13 -6.05
CA LYS A 6 1.45 -21.12 -6.95
C LYS A 6 2.47 -20.09 -6.47
N VAL A 7 3.67 -20.54 -6.21
CA VAL A 7 4.81 -19.73 -5.74
C VAL A 7 5.91 -19.79 -6.80
N LYS A 8 6.45 -18.62 -7.15
CA LYS A 8 7.60 -18.52 -8.03
C LYS A 8 8.83 -18.07 -7.25
N ASP A 9 9.90 -18.86 -7.30
CA ASP A 9 11.21 -18.42 -6.84
C ASP A 9 11.75 -17.37 -7.82
N LEU A 10 12.05 -16.19 -7.31
CA LEU A 10 12.54 -15.09 -8.15
C LEU A 10 14.02 -15.20 -8.50
N THR A 11 14.77 -16.07 -7.81
CA THR A 11 16.19 -16.31 -8.05
C THR A 11 16.39 -17.36 -9.12
N THR A 12 15.68 -18.48 -9.01
CA THR A 12 15.81 -19.62 -9.95
C THR A 12 14.80 -19.54 -11.10
N GLY A 13 13.66 -18.89 -10.88
CA GLY A 13 12.54 -18.85 -11.81
C GLY A 13 11.59 -20.04 -11.70
N ASP A 14 11.88 -21.00 -10.82
CA ASP A 14 11.07 -22.19 -10.61
C ASP A 14 9.68 -21.86 -10.05
N VAL A 15 8.72 -22.67 -10.39
CA VAL A 15 7.33 -22.51 -9.93
C VAL A 15 6.88 -23.77 -9.23
N ASP A 16 6.53 -23.63 -7.96
CA ASP A 16 5.97 -24.69 -7.12
C ASP A 16 4.51 -24.43 -6.78
N THR A 17 3.81 -25.49 -6.37
CA THR A 17 2.46 -25.40 -5.85
C THR A 17 2.43 -25.92 -4.43
N ILE A 18 2.00 -25.05 -3.50
CA ILE A 18 1.86 -25.39 -2.08
C ILE A 18 0.37 -25.56 -1.80
N ASN A 19 -0.01 -26.74 -1.31
CA ASN A 19 -1.37 -27.00 -0.83
C ASN A 19 -1.49 -26.58 0.64
N SER A 20 -2.55 -25.82 0.99
CA SER A 20 -2.77 -25.32 2.34
C SER A 20 -4.26 -25.24 2.66
N GLU A 21 -4.63 -25.55 3.89
CA GLU A 21 -6.01 -25.42 4.38
C GLU A 21 -6.40 -23.95 4.63
N PHE A 22 -5.41 -23.09 4.87
CA PHE A 22 -5.61 -21.67 5.14
C PHE A 22 -4.55 -20.82 4.44
N VAL A 23 -4.98 -19.70 3.84
CA VAL A 23 -4.09 -18.71 3.21
C VAL A 23 -4.41 -17.32 3.71
N PHE A 24 -3.41 -16.63 4.25
CA PHE A 24 -3.50 -15.22 4.62
C PHE A 24 -2.93 -14.34 3.51
N ILE A 25 -3.72 -13.44 2.96
CA ILE A 25 -3.30 -12.51 1.92
C ILE A 25 -2.86 -11.19 2.56
N GLY A 26 -1.56 -11.03 2.81
CA GLY A 26 -0.94 -9.84 3.39
C GLY A 26 -0.11 -9.04 2.38
N ALA A 27 -0.55 -8.92 1.12
CA ALA A 27 0.24 -8.42 0.00
C ALA A 27 0.07 -6.90 -0.27
N GLY A 28 -0.43 -6.12 0.69
CA GLY A 28 -0.66 -4.69 0.54
C GLY A 28 -1.53 -4.38 -0.68
N GLY A 29 -1.09 -3.51 -1.58
CA GLY A 29 -1.82 -3.16 -2.80
C GLY A 29 -2.06 -4.33 -3.76
N ALA A 30 -1.29 -5.44 -3.66
CA ALA A 30 -1.52 -6.65 -4.45
C ALA A 30 -2.59 -7.57 -3.84
N SER A 31 -3.11 -7.27 -2.66
CA SER A 31 -4.12 -8.13 -1.99
C SER A 31 -5.41 -8.23 -2.79
N LEU A 32 -5.90 -7.14 -3.38
CA LEU A 32 -7.12 -7.15 -4.19
C LEU A 32 -6.99 -8.05 -5.43
N PRO A 33 -5.96 -7.93 -6.28
CA PRO A 33 -5.76 -8.84 -7.40
C PRO A 33 -5.63 -10.31 -6.99
N LEU A 34 -4.99 -10.60 -5.86
CA LEU A 34 -4.88 -11.96 -5.32
C LEU A 34 -6.24 -12.47 -4.84
N LEU A 35 -6.98 -11.65 -4.09
CA LEU A 35 -8.33 -11.98 -3.63
C LEU A 35 -9.26 -12.29 -4.82
N GLN A 36 -9.22 -11.49 -5.87
CA GLN A 36 -10.01 -11.73 -7.08
C GLN A 36 -9.66 -13.05 -7.78
N LYS A 37 -8.42 -13.54 -7.65
CA LYS A 37 -7.99 -14.84 -8.20
C LYS A 37 -8.50 -16.02 -7.40
N THR A 38 -8.89 -15.84 -6.15
CA THR A 38 -9.41 -16.95 -5.31
C THR A 38 -10.75 -17.50 -5.80
N GLY A 39 -11.53 -16.70 -6.53
CA GLY A 39 -12.87 -17.05 -6.96
C GLY A 39 -13.92 -17.10 -5.84
N ILE A 40 -13.58 -16.63 -4.63
CA ILE A 40 -14.52 -16.56 -3.50
C ILE A 40 -15.70 -15.65 -3.87
N GLU A 41 -16.93 -16.17 -3.78
CA GLU A 41 -18.14 -15.44 -4.16
C GLU A 41 -18.27 -14.09 -3.44
N ALA A 42 -18.05 -14.08 -2.11
CA ALA A 42 -18.13 -12.88 -1.29
C ALA A 42 -17.12 -11.78 -1.70
N SER A 43 -16.08 -12.12 -2.46
CA SER A 43 -15.06 -11.16 -2.93
C SER A 43 -15.39 -10.49 -4.27
N LYS A 44 -16.41 -10.97 -4.98
CA LYS A 44 -16.72 -10.52 -6.35
C LYS A 44 -17.16 -9.06 -6.45
N HIS A 45 -17.65 -8.49 -5.35
CA HIS A 45 -18.12 -7.11 -5.27
C HIS A 45 -17.09 -6.17 -4.59
N ILE A 46 -15.88 -6.68 -4.33
CA ILE A 46 -14.83 -5.89 -3.69
C ILE A 46 -13.96 -5.24 -4.76
N GLY A 47 -14.01 -3.92 -4.81
CA GLY A 47 -13.14 -3.07 -5.61
C GLY A 47 -12.15 -2.27 -4.75
N GLY A 48 -11.18 -1.65 -5.38
CA GLY A 48 -10.20 -0.79 -4.74
C GLY A 48 -9.98 0.49 -5.52
N PHE A 49 -9.90 1.61 -4.80
CA PHE A 49 -9.49 2.88 -5.37
C PHE A 49 -8.15 3.29 -4.76
N PRO A 50 -7.04 3.28 -5.51
CA PRO A 50 -5.73 3.55 -4.96
C PRO A 50 -5.54 5.04 -4.68
N VAL A 51 -5.23 5.34 -3.42
CA VAL A 51 -4.85 6.69 -2.99
C VAL A 51 -3.38 6.66 -2.59
N SER A 52 -2.59 7.56 -3.16
CA SER A 52 -1.19 7.74 -2.80
C SER A 52 -1.03 8.84 -1.77
N GLY A 53 -0.03 8.69 -0.90
CA GLY A 53 0.41 9.74 0.02
C GLY A 53 1.79 10.24 -0.37
N LEU A 54 1.88 11.50 -0.75
CA LEU A 54 3.16 12.16 -1.01
C LEU A 54 3.66 12.86 0.26
N PHE A 55 4.96 12.77 0.50
CA PHE A 55 5.62 13.48 1.60
C PHE A 55 6.69 14.40 1.04
N LEU A 56 6.74 15.61 1.55
CA LEU A 56 7.93 16.43 1.46
C LEU A 56 8.95 15.88 2.43
N ASN A 57 10.20 15.79 2.02
CA ASN A 57 11.29 15.35 2.87
C ASN A 57 12.33 16.45 3.06
N CYS A 58 12.85 16.56 4.27
CA CYS A 58 13.99 17.40 4.60
C CYS A 58 15.12 16.52 5.12
N THR A 59 16.27 16.62 4.47
CA THR A 59 17.50 15.89 4.82
C THR A 59 18.58 16.81 5.41
N ASN A 60 18.29 18.10 5.57
CA ASN A 60 19.21 19.05 6.21
C ASN A 60 19.35 18.69 7.69
N GLU A 61 20.56 18.28 8.09
CA GLU A 61 20.82 17.78 9.43
C GLU A 61 20.57 18.83 10.52
N ASP A 62 20.84 20.12 10.24
CA ASP A 62 20.62 21.20 11.20
C ASP A 62 19.14 21.45 11.49
N ILE A 63 18.27 21.17 10.51
CA ILE A 63 16.83 21.26 10.67
C ILE A 63 16.31 19.96 11.31
N VAL A 64 16.73 18.80 10.81
CA VAL A 64 16.25 17.49 11.27
C VAL A 64 16.57 17.25 12.74
N LYS A 65 17.73 17.72 13.24
CA LYS A 65 18.10 17.58 14.66
C LYS A 65 17.25 18.39 15.63
N GLN A 66 16.51 19.37 15.15
CA GLN A 66 15.65 20.22 15.99
C GLN A 66 14.29 19.59 16.26
N HIS A 67 13.92 18.51 15.53
CA HIS A 67 12.63 17.86 15.68
C HIS A 67 12.78 16.35 15.90
N TRP A 68 12.24 15.83 17.01
CA TRP A 68 12.43 14.43 17.41
C TRP A 68 11.13 13.63 17.50
N GLY A 69 10.03 14.27 17.27
CA GLY A 69 8.72 13.67 17.50
C GLY A 69 7.90 13.56 16.22
N LYS A 70 6.63 13.25 16.46
CA LYS A 70 5.59 13.25 15.46
C LYS A 70 4.48 14.19 15.90
N VAL A 71 4.15 15.16 15.08
CA VAL A 71 3.14 16.18 15.36
C VAL A 71 2.05 16.08 14.32
N TYR A 72 0.82 15.89 14.78
CA TYR A 72 -0.37 15.88 13.93
C TYR A 72 -1.09 17.23 14.01
N GLY A 73 -1.58 17.70 12.88
CA GLY A 73 -2.59 18.74 12.85
C GLY A 73 -3.95 18.19 13.34
N LYS A 74 -4.82 19.08 13.78
CA LYS A 74 -6.19 18.72 14.13
C LYS A 74 -7.06 18.72 12.87
N ALA A 75 -7.65 17.58 12.55
CA ALA A 75 -8.61 17.48 11.46
C ALA A 75 -9.95 18.13 11.84
N SER A 76 -10.64 18.70 10.86
CA SER A 76 -12.03 19.13 11.01
C SER A 76 -12.95 17.94 11.23
N VAL A 77 -14.06 18.12 11.92
CA VAL A 77 -15.06 17.07 12.09
C VAL A 77 -15.59 16.63 10.72
N GLY A 78 -15.60 15.31 10.48
CA GLY A 78 -16.01 14.75 9.20
C GLY A 78 -14.96 14.81 8.08
N ALA A 79 -13.75 15.27 8.36
CA ALA A 79 -12.67 15.28 7.37
C ALA A 79 -12.30 13.85 6.94
N PRO A 80 -12.03 13.63 5.65
CA PRO A 80 -11.63 12.32 5.16
C PRO A 80 -10.27 11.90 5.73
N PRO A 81 -9.95 10.60 5.74
CA PRO A 81 -8.60 10.12 6.10
C PRO A 81 -7.52 10.84 5.28
N MET A 82 -6.36 11.06 5.90
CA MET A 82 -5.21 11.75 5.27
C MET A 82 -5.47 13.22 4.86
N SER A 83 -6.51 13.85 5.39
CA SER A 83 -6.82 15.27 5.08
C SER A 83 -5.88 16.26 5.77
N VAL A 84 -5.15 15.83 6.80
CA VAL A 84 -4.25 16.68 7.57
C VAL A 84 -2.83 16.15 7.51
N PRO A 85 -1.90 16.90 6.92
CA PRO A 85 -0.47 16.58 6.99
C PRO A 85 0.04 16.59 8.43
N HIS A 86 1.02 15.76 8.68
CA HIS A 86 1.76 15.74 9.95
C HIS A 86 3.26 15.86 9.70
N LEU A 87 3.96 16.34 10.71
CA LEU A 87 5.40 16.40 10.72
C LEU A 87 5.94 15.20 11.49
N ASP A 88 6.85 14.44 10.88
CA ASP A 88 7.30 13.16 11.41
C ASP A 88 8.80 12.97 11.19
N THR A 89 9.52 12.65 12.25
CA THR A 89 10.94 12.27 12.15
C THR A 89 11.06 10.76 11.99
N ARG A 90 11.76 10.32 10.95
CA ARG A 90 11.99 8.90 10.67
C ARG A 90 13.43 8.61 10.31
N TYR A 91 13.81 7.35 10.54
CA TYR A 91 15.03 6.78 9.98
C TYR A 91 14.67 6.00 8.71
N ILE A 92 15.27 6.41 7.59
CA ILE A 92 15.12 5.73 6.30
C ILE A 92 16.54 5.49 5.78
N ASP A 93 16.85 4.23 5.48
CA ASP A 93 18.17 3.79 5.03
C ASP A 93 19.31 4.26 5.96
N GLY A 94 19.07 4.18 7.28
CA GLY A 94 20.02 4.57 8.30
C GLY A 94 20.20 6.08 8.50
N LYS A 95 19.51 6.92 7.74
CA LYS A 95 19.54 8.37 7.87
C LYS A 95 18.27 8.89 8.51
N ARG A 96 18.44 9.85 9.44
CA ARG A 96 17.32 10.55 10.01
C ARG A 96 16.84 11.64 9.05
N ILE A 97 15.56 11.64 8.75
CA ILE A 97 14.91 12.62 7.89
C ILE A 97 13.63 13.13 8.54
N LEU A 98 13.21 14.33 8.14
CA LEU A 98 11.96 14.92 8.56
C LEU A 98 10.98 14.90 7.39
N LEU A 99 9.80 14.32 7.64
CA LEU A 99 8.74 14.15 6.66
C LEU A 99 7.56 15.06 7.00
N PHE A 100 7.04 15.76 6.00
CA PHE A 100 5.82 16.53 6.11
C PHE A 100 4.78 16.02 5.09
N GLY A 101 3.65 15.57 5.56
CA GLY A 101 2.58 14.93 4.77
C GLY A 101 1.73 13.99 5.63
N PRO A 102 0.99 13.07 5.01
CA PRO A 102 0.88 12.87 3.57
C PRO A 102 0.02 13.94 2.88
N PHE A 103 0.34 14.21 1.63
CA PHE A 103 -0.55 14.91 0.71
C PHE A 103 -1.21 13.87 -0.17
N ALA A 104 -2.54 13.80 -0.13
CA ALA A 104 -3.30 12.81 -0.87
C ALA A 104 -3.13 13.04 -2.38
N GLY A 105 -2.86 11.96 -3.10
CA GLY A 105 -2.77 11.93 -4.55
C GLY A 105 -3.47 10.70 -5.12
N PHE A 106 -3.68 10.68 -6.42
CA PHE A 106 -4.20 9.54 -7.15
C PHE A 106 -3.08 8.81 -7.88
N SER A 107 -3.14 7.48 -7.89
CA SER A 107 -2.29 6.66 -8.75
C SER A 107 -3.10 5.46 -9.24
N PRO A 108 -3.08 5.14 -10.54
CA PRO A 108 -3.73 3.93 -11.04
C PRO A 108 -2.97 2.65 -10.68
N LYS A 109 -1.77 2.75 -10.12
CA LYS A 109 -0.95 1.63 -9.66
C LYS A 109 -1.38 1.19 -8.27
N PHE A 110 -1.52 -0.10 -8.04
CA PHE A 110 -1.80 -0.67 -6.71
C PHE A 110 -0.53 -0.86 -5.88
N LEU A 111 0.62 -0.97 -6.53
CA LEU A 111 1.94 -1.03 -5.92
C LEU A 111 2.87 0.01 -6.54
N LYS A 112 3.88 0.45 -5.81
CA LYS A 112 4.91 1.38 -6.31
C LYS A 112 5.57 0.85 -7.59
N THR A 113 5.77 -0.46 -7.67
CA THR A 113 6.34 -1.18 -8.84
C THR A 113 5.27 -1.72 -9.78
N GLY A 114 4.00 -1.39 -9.55
CA GLY A 114 2.87 -1.86 -10.33
C GLY A 114 2.73 -1.17 -11.69
N SER A 115 1.68 -1.59 -12.42
CA SER A 115 1.34 -1.06 -13.73
C SER A 115 0.30 0.05 -13.64
N ASN A 116 0.34 1.02 -14.54
CA ASN A 116 -0.72 2.01 -14.70
C ASN A 116 -2.07 1.39 -15.13
N LEU A 117 -2.06 0.13 -15.53
CA LEU A 117 -3.27 -0.62 -15.89
C LEU A 117 -3.88 -1.38 -14.69
N ASP A 118 -3.27 -1.34 -13.50
CA ASP A 118 -3.73 -2.15 -12.34
C ASP A 118 -5.18 -1.82 -11.97
N LEU A 119 -5.52 -0.53 -11.91
CA LEU A 119 -6.89 -0.10 -11.61
C LEU A 119 -7.88 -0.64 -12.63
N ILE A 120 -7.59 -0.46 -13.93
CA ILE A 120 -8.48 -0.90 -15.02
C ILE A 120 -8.64 -2.42 -14.98
N LYS A 121 -7.56 -3.17 -14.79
CA LYS A 121 -7.59 -4.64 -14.71
C LYS A 121 -8.35 -5.17 -13.49
N SER A 122 -8.45 -4.38 -12.42
CA SER A 122 -9.16 -4.75 -11.21
C SER A 122 -10.68 -4.56 -11.31
N VAL A 123 -11.14 -3.72 -12.25
CA VAL A 123 -12.57 -3.51 -12.47
C VAL A 123 -13.19 -4.77 -13.06
N LYS A 124 -14.25 -5.24 -12.43
CA LYS A 124 -15.04 -6.41 -12.84
C LYS A 124 -16.48 -5.97 -13.13
N PRO A 125 -17.24 -6.71 -13.95
CA PRO A 125 -18.61 -6.31 -14.33
C PRO A 125 -19.59 -6.13 -13.17
N ASN A 126 -19.24 -6.64 -11.99
CA ASN A 126 -20.08 -6.64 -10.78
C ASN A 126 -19.54 -5.73 -9.66
N ILE A 127 -18.59 -4.86 -9.99
CA ILE A 127 -18.07 -3.83 -9.08
C ILE A 127 -18.60 -2.47 -9.49
#